data_6445f1abe38accc1e8bc06bb923f89dd
#
_entry.id   6445f1abe38accc1e8bc06bb923f89dd
#
_cell.length_a   1.000
_cell.length_b   1.000
_cell.length_c   1.000
_cell.angle_alpha   90.00
_cell.angle_beta   90.00
_cell.angle_gamma   90.00
#
_symmetry.space_group_name_H-M   'P 1'
#
loop_
_entity.id
_entity.type
_entity.pdbx_description
1 polymer ?
#
loop_
_entity_poly.entity_id
_entity_poly.type
_entity_poly.pdbx_seq_one_letter_code
_entity_poly.pdbx_strand_id
1 'polypeptide(L)'
;MKLVTIIPRFGTNVSPIDINEIRCAFEVKIKLESLAVELAVERMDSRNLKALEIVIQEVAELNDEDNQHRHHRLIELEKQFHRIILQAVENPILEEFLDNLHYRCARLWSSSLSQVVPNEDILNQMKNIYQALAEGDAKSAGRHMEQHIQYFIEKIKMQLL
;
A
#
# COMPACT_ATOMS: atom_id res chain seq x y z
N MET A 1 -8.01 5.05 16.87
CA MET A 1 -6.57 5.08 17.30
C MET A 1 -6.23 6.45 17.84
N LYS A 2 -5.67 6.54 19.03
CA LYS A 2 -5.13 7.81 19.54
C LYS A 2 -3.67 7.89 19.11
N LEU A 3 -3.35 8.74 18.14
CA LEU A 3 -1.96 8.99 17.71
C LEU A 3 -1.10 9.60 18.81
N VAL A 4 -1.76 10.28 19.75
CA VAL A 4 -1.12 10.94 20.87
C VAL A 4 -1.90 10.69 22.16
N THR A 5 -1.19 10.55 23.26
CA THR A 5 -1.75 10.49 24.61
C THR A 5 -1.39 11.78 25.32
N ILE A 6 -2.40 12.52 25.80
CA ILE A 6 -2.19 13.72 26.62
C ILE A 6 -2.03 13.25 28.07
N ILE A 7 -0.85 13.49 28.62
CA ILE A 7 -0.57 13.24 30.05
C ILE A 7 -0.70 14.58 30.78
N PRO A 8 -1.73 14.75 31.62
CA PRO A 8 -1.92 16.02 32.35
C PRO A 8 -0.65 16.42 33.08
N ARG A 9 -0.21 17.67 32.91
CA ARG A 9 1.01 18.28 33.46
C ARG A 9 2.34 17.81 32.88
N PHE A 10 2.37 16.76 32.04
CA PHE A 10 3.60 16.23 31.44
C PHE A 10 3.67 16.43 29.90
N GLY A 11 2.56 16.84 29.27
CA GLY A 11 2.53 17.13 27.85
C GLY A 11 1.88 16.05 26.99
N THR A 12 2.22 16.04 25.70
CA THR A 12 1.66 15.11 24.72
C THR A 12 2.72 14.08 24.36
N ASN A 13 2.40 12.82 24.50
CA ASN A 13 3.28 11.72 24.10
C ASN A 13 2.72 11.02 22.85
N VAL A 14 3.59 10.62 21.93
CA VAL A 14 3.21 9.81 20.76
C VAL A 14 2.87 8.41 21.27
N SER A 15 1.67 7.93 20.98
CA SER A 15 1.25 6.60 21.40
C SER A 15 2.15 5.53 20.80
N PRO A 16 2.56 4.50 21.55
CA PRO A 16 3.31 3.38 20.99
C PRO A 16 2.49 2.68 19.89
N ILE A 17 3.19 2.02 18.99
CA ILE A 17 2.56 1.20 17.95
C ILE A 17 2.06 -0.09 18.60
N ASP A 18 0.76 -0.35 18.51
CA ASP A 18 0.17 -1.61 18.96
C ASP A 18 0.20 -2.62 17.80
N ILE A 19 1.05 -3.63 17.93
CA ILE A 19 1.23 -4.69 16.93
C ILE A 19 -0.07 -5.46 16.68
N ASN A 20 -0.90 -5.68 17.71
CA ASN A 20 -2.18 -6.37 17.54
C ASN A 20 -3.18 -5.50 16.77
N GLU A 21 -3.24 -4.20 17.03
CA GLU A 21 -4.10 -3.29 16.27
C GLU A 21 -3.68 -3.28 14.79
N ILE A 22 -2.38 -3.28 14.52
CA ILE A 22 -1.87 -3.31 13.16
C ILE A 22 -2.18 -4.62 12.45
N ARG A 23 -2.02 -5.76 13.14
CA ARG A 23 -2.41 -7.05 12.59
C ARG A 23 -3.89 -7.06 12.19
N CYS A 24 -4.78 -6.60 13.07
CA CYS A 24 -6.21 -6.50 12.76
C CYS A 24 -6.48 -5.55 11.57
N ALA A 25 -5.76 -4.42 11.49
CA ALA A 25 -5.89 -3.49 10.37
C ALA A 25 -5.49 -4.13 9.03
N PHE A 26 -4.40 -4.89 9.00
CA PHE A 26 -3.97 -5.60 7.80
C PHE A 26 -4.92 -6.72 7.37
N GLU A 27 -5.48 -7.48 8.33
CA GLU A 27 -6.47 -8.52 8.03
C GLU A 27 -7.67 -7.95 7.25
N VAL A 28 -8.13 -6.76 7.62
CA VAL A 28 -9.21 -6.05 6.91
C VAL A 28 -8.70 -5.42 5.62
N LYS A 29 -7.53 -4.76 5.66
CA LYS A 29 -6.95 -4.06 4.50
C LYS A 29 -6.76 -5.00 3.32
N ILE A 30 -6.23 -6.21 3.52
CA ILE A 30 -6.05 -7.20 2.45
C ILE A 30 -7.36 -7.43 1.69
N LYS A 31 -8.48 -7.62 2.39
CA LYS A 31 -9.77 -7.91 1.77
C LYS A 31 -10.37 -6.70 1.06
N LEU A 32 -10.24 -5.51 1.64
CA LEU A 32 -10.77 -4.30 1.02
C LEU A 32 -9.95 -3.86 -0.20
N GLU A 33 -8.64 -4.03 -0.19
CA GLU A 33 -7.78 -3.74 -1.36
C GLU A 33 -8.01 -4.76 -2.49
N SER A 34 -8.19 -6.04 -2.15
CA SER A 34 -8.57 -7.06 -3.14
C SER A 34 -9.91 -6.71 -3.78
N LEU A 35 -10.92 -6.35 -2.97
CA LEU A 35 -12.21 -5.89 -3.48
C LEU A 35 -12.06 -4.63 -4.36
N ALA A 36 -11.24 -3.67 -3.95
CA ALA A 36 -11.02 -2.46 -4.73
C ALA A 36 -10.46 -2.76 -6.13
N VAL A 37 -9.43 -3.60 -6.23
CA VAL A 37 -8.84 -3.93 -7.52
C VAL A 37 -9.77 -4.79 -8.38
N GLU A 38 -10.56 -5.68 -7.79
CA GLU A 38 -11.59 -6.45 -8.52
C GLU A 38 -12.66 -5.55 -9.12
N LEU A 39 -13.15 -4.56 -8.36
CA LEU A 39 -14.12 -3.58 -8.85
C LEU A 39 -13.50 -2.64 -9.89
N ALA A 40 -12.22 -2.33 -9.77
CA ALA A 40 -11.51 -1.48 -10.71
C ALA A 40 -11.43 -2.10 -12.11
N VAL A 41 -11.38 -3.41 -12.24
CA VAL A 41 -11.36 -4.13 -13.54
C VAL A 41 -12.53 -3.69 -14.44
N GLU A 42 -13.72 -3.53 -13.87
CA GLU A 42 -14.92 -3.15 -14.62
C GLU A 42 -15.05 -1.63 -14.87
N ARG A 43 -14.32 -0.81 -14.10
CA ARG A 43 -14.52 0.64 -14.03
C ARG A 43 -13.36 1.46 -14.56
N MET A 44 -12.17 0.87 -14.62
CA MET A 44 -10.97 1.55 -15.14
C MET A 44 -11.09 1.84 -16.62
N ASP A 45 -10.68 3.04 -16.99
CA ASP A 45 -10.49 3.44 -18.39
C ASP A 45 -9.00 3.41 -18.79
N SER A 46 -8.75 3.71 -20.07
CA SER A 46 -7.39 3.74 -20.62
C SER A 46 -6.48 4.79 -19.96
N ARG A 47 -7.05 5.85 -19.36
CA ARG A 47 -6.29 6.90 -18.65
C ARG A 47 -5.80 6.37 -17.32
N ASN A 48 -6.64 5.62 -16.61
CA ASN A 48 -6.24 4.98 -15.35
C ASN A 48 -5.13 3.96 -15.57
N LEU A 49 -5.27 3.10 -16.60
CA LEU A 49 -4.23 2.12 -16.96
C LEU A 49 -2.92 2.83 -17.35
N LYS A 50 -2.99 3.91 -18.13
CA LYS A 50 -1.79 4.68 -18.49
C LYS A 50 -1.13 5.33 -17.27
N ALA A 51 -1.91 5.82 -16.31
CA ALA A 51 -1.38 6.38 -15.07
C ALA A 51 -0.66 5.30 -14.22
N LEU A 52 -1.20 4.09 -14.13
CA LEU A 52 -0.53 2.97 -13.47
C LEU A 52 0.77 2.57 -14.16
N GLU A 53 0.77 2.54 -15.50
CA GLU A 53 1.98 2.24 -16.29
C GLU A 53 3.11 3.24 -16.01
N ILE A 54 2.79 4.53 -15.92
CA ILE A 54 3.75 5.58 -15.59
C ILE A 54 4.35 5.33 -14.18
N VAL A 55 3.51 5.05 -13.19
CA VAL A 55 4.00 4.76 -11.82
C VAL A 55 4.93 3.53 -11.81
N ILE A 56 4.56 2.47 -12.52
CA ILE A 56 5.39 1.26 -12.64
C ILE A 56 6.73 1.58 -13.30
N GLN A 57 6.74 2.42 -14.33
CA GLN A 57 7.96 2.86 -14.99
C GLN A 57 8.84 3.68 -14.04
N GLU A 58 8.27 4.60 -13.27
CA GLU A 58 9.02 5.37 -12.27
C GLU A 58 9.65 4.45 -11.20
N VAL A 59 8.94 3.40 -10.77
CA VAL A 59 9.52 2.40 -9.85
C VAL A 59 10.68 1.66 -10.49
N ALA A 60 10.59 1.31 -11.79
CA ALA A 60 11.66 0.63 -12.51
C ALA A 60 12.91 1.50 -12.71
N GLU A 61 12.74 2.82 -12.74
CA GLU A 61 13.82 3.80 -12.93
C GLU A 61 14.48 4.23 -11.60
N LEU A 62 13.99 3.76 -10.45
CA LEU A 62 14.60 4.08 -9.15
C LEU A 62 16.01 3.50 -9.04
N ASN A 63 17.00 4.39 -8.95
CA ASN A 63 18.42 4.04 -8.84
C ASN A 63 18.84 3.76 -7.39
N ASP A 64 19.90 2.94 -7.24
CA ASP A 64 20.42 2.50 -5.94
C ASP A 64 21.37 3.50 -5.25
N GLU A 65 21.71 4.63 -5.89
CA GLU A 65 22.78 5.53 -5.44
C GLU A 65 22.49 6.25 -4.10
N ASP A 66 21.19 6.47 -3.76
CA ASP A 66 20.78 7.01 -2.46
C ASP A 66 19.63 6.20 -1.85
N ASN A 67 19.98 5.30 -0.96
CA ASN A 67 19.03 4.39 -0.33
C ASN A 67 17.87 5.09 0.39
N GLN A 68 18.10 6.25 1.01
CA GLN A 68 17.07 6.93 1.79
C GLN A 68 16.07 7.67 0.89
N HIS A 69 16.53 8.38 -0.12
CA HIS A 69 15.68 9.06 -1.10
C HIS A 69 14.89 8.04 -1.95
N ARG A 70 15.56 7.00 -2.40
CA ARG A 70 14.93 5.90 -3.13
C ARG A 70 13.77 5.28 -2.35
N HIS A 71 14.01 4.97 -1.08
CA HIS A 71 13.01 4.37 -0.22
C HIS A 71 11.79 5.28 -0.03
N HIS A 72 12.01 6.56 0.24
CA HIS A 72 10.92 7.52 0.37
C HIS A 72 10.11 7.63 -0.92
N ARG A 73 10.79 7.70 -2.07
CA ARG A 73 10.14 7.76 -3.38
C ARG A 73 9.35 6.49 -3.68
N LEU A 74 9.88 5.32 -3.35
CA LEU A 74 9.16 4.06 -3.51
C LEU A 74 7.85 4.03 -2.72
N ILE A 75 7.86 4.48 -1.46
CA ILE A 75 6.65 4.57 -0.64
C ILE A 75 5.62 5.52 -1.27
N GLU A 76 6.05 6.64 -1.84
CA GLU A 76 5.15 7.58 -2.51
C GLU A 76 4.54 6.95 -3.77
N LEU A 77 5.33 6.26 -4.58
CA LEU A 77 4.87 5.57 -5.79
C LEU A 77 3.90 4.43 -5.46
N GLU A 78 4.18 3.67 -4.41
CA GLU A 78 3.26 2.65 -3.88
C GLU A 78 1.90 3.26 -3.48
N LYS A 79 1.92 4.36 -2.74
CA LYS A 79 0.68 5.07 -2.38
C LYS A 79 -0.07 5.56 -3.62
N GLN A 80 0.65 6.09 -4.59
CA GLN A 80 0.07 6.59 -5.84
C GLN A 80 -0.56 5.45 -6.64
N PHE A 81 0.09 4.28 -6.71
CA PHE A 81 -0.43 3.09 -7.38
C PHE A 81 -1.77 2.65 -6.79
N HIS A 82 -1.83 2.46 -5.47
CA HIS A 82 -3.06 2.11 -4.77
C HIS A 82 -4.15 3.17 -4.93
N ARG A 83 -3.78 4.45 -4.89
CA ARG A 83 -4.74 5.54 -5.02
C ARG A 83 -5.37 5.63 -6.40
N ILE A 84 -4.61 5.39 -7.48
CA ILE A 84 -5.15 5.35 -8.85
C ILE A 84 -6.22 4.24 -8.96
N ILE A 85 -5.93 3.05 -8.43
CA ILE A 85 -6.87 1.94 -8.42
C ILE A 85 -8.13 2.32 -7.65
N LEU A 86 -7.98 2.83 -6.44
CA LEU A 86 -9.09 3.18 -5.55
C LEU A 86 -9.98 4.28 -6.13
N GLN A 87 -9.40 5.30 -6.75
CA GLN A 87 -10.15 6.38 -7.41
C GLN A 87 -10.95 5.86 -8.61
N ALA A 88 -10.41 4.91 -9.37
CA ALA A 88 -11.12 4.31 -10.49
C ALA A 88 -12.35 3.50 -10.07
N VAL A 89 -12.41 3.06 -8.82
CA VAL A 89 -13.56 2.31 -8.26
C VAL A 89 -14.79 3.20 -8.05
N GLU A 90 -14.62 4.50 -7.86
CA GLU A 90 -15.72 5.47 -7.61
C GLU A 90 -16.66 5.01 -6.46
N ASN A 91 -16.08 4.44 -5.40
CA ASN A 91 -16.81 4.01 -4.22
C ASN A 91 -16.32 4.79 -2.98
N PRO A 92 -17.01 5.89 -2.61
CA PRO A 92 -16.56 6.76 -1.53
C PRO A 92 -16.55 6.06 -0.15
N ILE A 93 -17.38 5.04 0.04
CA ILE A 93 -17.38 4.27 1.29
C ILE A 93 -16.12 3.42 1.39
N LEU A 94 -15.75 2.73 0.32
CA LEU A 94 -14.53 1.92 0.26
C LEU A 94 -13.29 2.81 0.40
N GLU A 95 -13.29 3.98 -0.23
CA GLU A 95 -12.22 4.97 -0.13
C GLU A 95 -12.01 5.43 1.32
N GLU A 96 -13.08 5.81 2.02
CA GLU A 96 -13.02 6.22 3.43
C GLU A 96 -12.43 5.12 4.33
N PHE A 97 -12.87 3.87 4.16
CA PHE A 97 -12.34 2.75 4.95
C PHE A 97 -10.87 2.48 4.66
N LEU A 98 -10.46 2.46 3.39
CA LEU A 98 -9.08 2.22 3.00
C LEU A 98 -8.14 3.35 3.41
N ASP A 99 -8.56 4.60 3.29
CA ASP A 99 -7.79 5.76 3.78
C ASP A 99 -7.56 5.65 5.30
N ASN A 100 -8.58 5.32 6.08
CA ASN A 100 -8.43 5.11 7.52
C ASN A 100 -7.43 3.99 7.84
N LEU A 101 -7.49 2.88 7.13
CA LEU A 101 -6.55 1.76 7.29
C LEU A 101 -5.13 2.14 6.86
N HIS A 102 -5.01 2.91 5.78
CA HIS A 102 -3.74 3.41 5.28
C HIS A 102 -3.03 4.29 6.32
N TYR A 103 -3.74 5.26 6.92
CA TYR A 103 -3.18 6.09 8.00
C TYR A 103 -2.73 5.27 9.21
N ARG A 104 -3.45 4.21 9.57
CA ARG A 104 -3.07 3.32 10.67
C ARG A 104 -1.78 2.56 10.37
N CYS A 105 -1.64 2.09 9.14
CA CYS A 105 -0.47 1.34 8.71
C CYS A 105 0.75 2.21 8.38
N ALA A 106 0.53 3.47 7.95
CA ALA A 106 1.59 4.37 7.47
C ALA A 106 2.72 4.62 8.49
N ARG A 107 2.41 4.65 9.78
CA ARG A 107 3.42 4.78 10.85
C ARG A 107 4.38 3.61 10.90
N LEU A 108 3.88 2.42 10.62
CA LEU A 108 4.71 1.22 10.55
C LEU A 108 5.60 1.24 9.30
N TRP A 109 5.03 1.67 8.17
CA TRP A 109 5.76 1.79 6.91
C TRP A 109 6.95 2.73 7.02
N SER A 110 6.74 3.91 7.62
CA SER A 110 7.81 4.91 7.78
C SER A 110 8.91 4.47 8.74
N SER A 111 8.61 3.60 9.70
CA SER A 111 9.59 3.15 10.71
C SER A 111 10.29 1.84 10.35
N SER A 112 9.63 0.96 9.59
CA SER A 112 10.09 -0.42 9.40
C SER A 112 10.63 -0.72 8.00
N LEU A 113 10.20 0.00 6.96
CA LEU A 113 10.57 -0.33 5.57
C LEU A 113 11.88 0.30 5.09
N SER A 114 12.59 1.04 5.94
CA SER A 114 13.75 1.81 5.50
C SER A 114 14.94 0.99 4.98
N GLN A 115 14.94 -0.34 5.08
CA GLN A 115 16.14 -1.11 4.76
C GLN A 115 15.95 -2.44 4.02
N VAL A 116 14.73 -2.97 3.78
CA VAL A 116 14.62 -4.42 3.52
C VAL A 116 13.79 -4.83 2.29
N VAL A 117 13.13 -3.94 1.58
CA VAL A 117 12.32 -4.38 0.45
C VAL A 117 13.02 -4.14 -0.88
N PRO A 118 13.43 -5.19 -1.62
CA PRO A 118 13.98 -5.04 -2.96
C PRO A 118 12.96 -4.40 -3.90
N ASN A 119 13.37 -3.35 -4.63
CA ASN A 119 12.51 -2.69 -5.63
C ASN A 119 11.98 -3.68 -6.66
N GLU A 120 12.79 -4.67 -7.03
CA GLU A 120 12.46 -5.66 -8.05
C GLU A 120 11.24 -6.51 -7.66
N ASP A 121 11.14 -6.90 -6.39
CA ASP A 121 9.99 -7.68 -5.91
C ASP A 121 8.70 -6.85 -5.99
N ILE A 122 8.74 -5.58 -5.54
CA ILE A 122 7.60 -4.67 -5.61
C ILE A 122 7.21 -4.41 -7.07
N LEU A 123 8.19 -4.11 -7.91
CA LEU A 123 7.97 -3.86 -9.33
C LEU A 123 7.26 -5.02 -10.02
N ASN A 124 7.71 -6.26 -9.75
CA ASN A 124 7.10 -7.45 -10.31
C ASN A 124 5.66 -7.65 -9.83
N GLN A 125 5.39 -7.38 -8.56
CA GLN A 125 4.04 -7.46 -8.00
C GLN A 125 3.11 -6.41 -8.62
N MET A 126 3.55 -5.16 -8.75
CA MET A 126 2.79 -4.10 -9.40
C MET A 126 2.50 -4.42 -10.88
N LYS A 127 3.47 -4.98 -11.60
CA LYS A 127 3.28 -5.45 -12.99
C LYS A 127 2.23 -6.55 -13.08
N ASN A 128 2.23 -7.51 -12.17
CA ASN A 128 1.25 -8.59 -12.16
C ASN A 128 -0.18 -8.06 -11.91
N ILE A 129 -0.34 -7.12 -10.99
CA ILE A 129 -1.63 -6.47 -10.74
C ILE A 129 -2.08 -5.69 -11.99
N TYR A 130 -1.19 -4.88 -12.55
CA TYR A 130 -1.47 -4.11 -13.77
C TYR A 130 -1.89 -4.99 -14.94
N GLN A 131 -1.16 -6.08 -15.18
CA GLN A 131 -1.47 -7.02 -16.25
C GLN A 131 -2.88 -7.61 -16.08
N ALA A 132 -3.23 -8.07 -14.88
CA ALA A 132 -4.57 -8.59 -14.60
C ALA A 132 -5.68 -7.54 -14.81
N LEU A 133 -5.42 -6.27 -14.42
CA LEU A 133 -6.33 -5.16 -14.69
C LEU A 133 -6.51 -4.92 -16.19
N ALA A 134 -5.42 -4.90 -16.94
CA ALA A 134 -5.44 -4.67 -18.40
C ALA A 134 -6.10 -5.81 -19.18
N GLU A 135 -5.99 -7.05 -18.69
CA GLU A 135 -6.61 -8.23 -19.26
C GLU A 135 -8.09 -8.40 -18.85
N GLY A 136 -8.59 -7.60 -17.91
CA GLY A 136 -9.95 -7.73 -17.41
C GLY A 136 -10.17 -8.92 -16.47
N ASP A 137 -9.10 -9.48 -15.88
CA ASP A 137 -9.18 -10.61 -14.96
C ASP A 137 -9.28 -10.16 -13.51
N ALA A 138 -10.51 -9.91 -13.05
CA ALA A 138 -10.79 -9.46 -11.68
C ALA A 138 -10.26 -10.42 -10.61
N LYS A 139 -10.41 -11.74 -10.85
CA LYS A 139 -9.98 -12.76 -9.88
C LYS A 139 -8.46 -12.80 -9.72
N SER A 140 -7.72 -12.68 -10.81
CA SER A 140 -6.26 -12.62 -10.77
C SER A 140 -5.78 -11.29 -10.18
N ALA A 141 -6.42 -10.17 -10.52
CA ALA A 141 -6.12 -8.86 -9.95
C ALA A 141 -6.28 -8.86 -8.42
N GLY A 142 -7.40 -9.37 -7.89
CA GLY A 142 -7.64 -9.52 -6.46
C GLY A 142 -6.60 -10.37 -5.77
N ARG A 143 -6.27 -11.52 -6.33
CA ARG A 143 -5.25 -12.43 -5.80
C ARG A 143 -3.85 -11.80 -5.79
N HIS A 144 -3.46 -11.12 -6.85
CA HIS A 144 -2.17 -10.43 -6.90
C HIS A 144 -2.08 -9.28 -5.89
N MET A 145 -3.17 -8.55 -5.68
CA MET A 145 -3.24 -7.52 -4.65
C MET A 145 -3.11 -8.11 -3.23
N GLU A 146 -3.80 -9.23 -2.93
CA GLU A 146 -3.65 -9.93 -1.65
C GLU A 146 -2.20 -10.36 -1.41
N GLN A 147 -1.54 -10.95 -2.41
CA GLN A 147 -0.14 -11.38 -2.35
C GLN A 147 0.80 -10.19 -2.12
N HIS A 148 0.57 -9.09 -2.81
CA HIS A 148 1.33 -7.85 -2.68
C HIS A 148 1.29 -7.31 -1.25
N ILE A 149 0.11 -7.18 -0.66
CA ILE A 149 -0.03 -6.69 0.72
C ILE A 149 0.56 -7.68 1.71
N GLN A 150 0.35 -8.98 1.50
CA GLN A 150 0.88 -10.04 2.35
C GLN A 150 2.41 -10.06 2.38
N TYR A 151 3.05 -9.84 1.24
CA TYR A 151 4.50 -9.69 1.15
C TYR A 151 5.03 -8.59 2.09
N PHE A 152 4.38 -7.43 2.11
CA PHE A 152 4.76 -6.35 3.02
C PHE A 152 4.58 -6.72 4.49
N ILE A 153 3.48 -7.38 4.84
CA ILE A 153 3.23 -7.84 6.22
C ILE A 153 4.35 -8.77 6.68
N GLU A 154 4.78 -9.69 5.84
CA GLU A 154 5.86 -10.63 6.14
C GLU A 154 7.19 -9.90 6.36
N LYS A 155 7.52 -8.93 5.51
CA LYS A 155 8.73 -8.12 5.67
C LYS A 155 8.72 -7.32 6.97
N ILE A 156 7.58 -6.73 7.35
CA ILE A 156 7.43 -6.02 8.62
C ILE A 156 7.62 -6.97 9.81
N LYS A 157 7.02 -8.18 9.77
CA LYS A 157 7.17 -9.16 10.85
C LYS A 157 8.63 -9.57 11.05
N MET A 158 9.38 -9.78 9.97
CA MET A 158 10.79 -10.15 10.04
C MET A 158 11.68 -9.06 10.66
N GLN A 159 11.24 -7.81 10.70
CA GLN A 159 11.98 -6.70 11.30
C GLN A 159 11.64 -6.46 12.78
N LEU A 160 10.47 -6.94 13.21
CA LEU A 160 9.98 -6.75 14.58
C LEU A 160 10.33 -7.93 15.51
N LEU A 161 10.84 -9.03 14.95
CA LEU A 161 11.29 -10.23 15.66
C LEU A 161 12.81 -10.32 15.68
#